data_dfac41923572a8c042b4c170fb1ad1d9
#
_entry.id   dfac41923572a8c042b4c170fb1ad1d9
#
_cell.length_a   1.000
_cell.length_b   1.000
_cell.length_c   1.000
_cell.angle_alpha   90.00
_cell.angle_beta   90.00
_cell.angle_gamma   90.00
#
_symmetry.space_group_name_H-M   'P 1'
#
loop_
_entity.id
_entity.type
_entity.pdbx_description
1 polymer ?
#
loop_
_entity_poly.entity_id
_entity_poly.type
_entity_poly.pdbx_seq_one_letter_code
_entity_poly.pdbx_strand_id
1 'polypeptide(L)'
;MYSLNPRVCINGYALQPDGSCGPTESPVKACAIGHPVLPGIGTKVLPEQDDIGSGDLQVVRSYRSRSLSGPGAVAGQWTTNWQRNLDTSAASYRLPQINSIHEDGSVSFFHKNGTSWGATDTQDTLQSVTDAAGKVTGWQYTVVDTGTVEAYDTSGKLQSVRERNGRTTTLSYNAASQLTAVTAPSGRSLTFAYDALGRVASVTAPDGAVTGYGYNTAGILSTVTRPDGTTRRYVYEDSRFPTALTGIMDENGNRYATYVYDAQGRATSSTLAGGLDAYQFQYGDNYQTTVTDPTGKTSVYSFLKQNGVLLPTSISAPCGLCGSTRQSSSYDANNNLTQETDYNGTVTTHAYDSQKREIQRVDGAGTASARTTTTEWHKTWNLPLRIASPTKLEAYSYDSNGNLTSYSETPTADSDGGQGFSAATTGATRTTNWTYTADGQVATSSGPRSDVATSTTYVYRTADDTATPPQYRKGDLYQIVDPLGHTTTINQYDASGRPLQTTDANGTVTAFTYSNRSWLTSQTITPASGTGQTTNYGYDAVGQLTKVTLPDGSTVSFTYDGAHRMTGAADSQGNSISYTLDAMGNRTQEQAKDPNGNLARQVTRVFDSMNRPLKVTAGTTQ
;
A
#
# COMPACT_ATOMS: atom_id res chain seq x y z
N MET A 1 29.66 -14.24 43.83
CA MET A 1 29.53 -13.26 42.71
C MET A 1 29.28 -14.04 41.44
N TYR A 2 28.04 -14.11 40.98
CA TYR A 2 27.74 -14.68 39.69
C TYR A 2 28.08 -13.61 38.62
N SER A 3 29.06 -13.90 37.79
CA SER A 3 29.35 -13.12 36.59
C SER A 3 28.09 -13.13 35.70
N LEU A 4 27.39 -11.99 35.62
CA LEU A 4 26.35 -11.80 34.64
C LEU A 4 27.02 -11.76 33.27
N ASN A 5 26.85 -12.84 32.48
CA ASN A 5 27.22 -12.80 31.08
C ASN A 5 26.49 -11.60 30.44
N PRO A 6 27.20 -10.66 29.83
CA PRO A 6 26.53 -9.53 29.19
C PRO A 6 25.58 -10.07 28.14
N ARG A 7 24.34 -9.58 28.16
CA ARG A 7 23.32 -9.95 27.16
C ARG A 7 23.85 -9.58 25.78
N VAL A 8 24.00 -10.57 24.91
CA VAL A 8 24.38 -10.36 23.51
C VAL A 8 23.10 -10.34 22.70
N CYS A 9 22.77 -9.20 22.12
CA CYS A 9 21.67 -9.08 21.19
C CYS A 9 22.02 -9.69 19.82
N ILE A 10 21.04 -10.25 19.14
CA ILE A 10 21.23 -10.76 17.78
C ILE A 10 21.63 -9.64 16.81
N ASN A 11 22.21 -10.00 15.66
CA ASN A 11 22.63 -9.02 14.67
C ASN A 11 21.51 -8.04 14.29
N GLY A 12 21.84 -6.75 14.29
CA GLY A 12 20.90 -5.67 14.04
C GLY A 12 20.16 -5.14 15.30
N TYR A 13 20.39 -5.76 16.49
CA TYR A 13 19.86 -5.31 17.76
C TYR A 13 20.97 -4.85 18.69
N ALA A 14 20.73 -3.79 19.42
CA ALA A 14 21.61 -3.28 20.47
C ALA A 14 20.95 -3.39 21.84
N LEU A 15 21.77 -3.61 22.87
CA LEU A 15 21.29 -3.59 24.24
C LEU A 15 20.83 -2.17 24.58
N GLN A 16 19.55 -2.02 24.96
CA GLN A 16 18.96 -0.76 25.37
C GLN A 16 19.28 -0.48 26.86
N PRO A 17 19.15 0.76 27.32
CA PRO A 17 19.41 1.11 28.74
C PRO A 17 18.55 0.36 29.74
N ASP A 18 17.35 -0.10 29.36
CA ASP A 18 16.44 -0.92 30.18
C ASP A 18 16.82 -2.41 30.20
N GLY A 19 17.89 -2.79 29.48
CA GLY A 19 18.36 -4.16 29.37
C GLY A 19 17.63 -5.01 28.34
N SER A 20 16.71 -4.45 27.55
CA SER A 20 16.09 -5.10 26.39
C SER A 20 17.02 -5.08 25.16
N CYS A 21 16.75 -5.91 24.17
CA CYS A 21 17.36 -5.79 22.85
C CYS A 21 16.45 -4.95 21.97
N GLY A 22 16.87 -3.74 21.63
CA GLY A 22 16.19 -2.86 20.69
C GLY A 22 16.90 -2.78 19.34
N PRO A 23 16.27 -2.26 18.30
CA PRO A 23 16.91 -2.10 17.01
C PRO A 23 18.10 -1.17 17.11
N THR A 24 19.12 -1.41 16.33
CA THR A 24 20.20 -0.43 16.10
C THR A 24 19.67 0.83 15.41
N GLU A 25 18.53 0.72 14.73
CA GLU A 25 17.78 1.82 14.16
C GLU A 25 16.43 2.01 14.84
N SER A 26 16.07 3.27 15.09
CA SER A 26 14.74 3.61 15.62
C SER A 26 13.69 3.55 14.52
N PRO A 27 12.48 3.02 14.76
CA PRO A 27 11.34 3.21 13.88
C PRO A 27 11.12 4.69 13.58
N VAL A 28 10.77 5.04 12.33
CA VAL A 28 10.55 6.42 11.89
C VAL A 28 9.11 6.58 11.46
N LYS A 29 8.39 7.52 12.08
CA LYS A 29 7.05 7.94 11.65
C LYS A 29 7.15 9.11 10.65
N ALA A 30 7.76 8.88 9.50
CA ALA A 30 7.88 9.87 8.43
C ALA A 30 7.68 9.24 7.07
N CYS A 31 7.18 10.05 6.11
CA CYS A 31 7.11 9.63 4.72
C CYS A 31 8.51 9.36 4.17
N ALA A 32 8.66 8.31 3.40
CA ALA A 32 9.85 8.08 2.61
C ALA A 32 9.89 9.08 1.42
N ILE A 33 11.09 9.51 1.04
CA ILE A 33 11.34 10.52 0.02
C ILE A 33 12.16 9.92 -1.11
N GLY A 34 11.92 10.41 -2.31
CA GLY A 34 12.58 9.89 -3.51
C GLY A 34 12.09 8.46 -3.80
N HIS A 35 12.97 7.55 -4.26
CA HIS A 35 12.61 6.19 -4.67
C HIS A 35 12.93 5.12 -3.62
N PRO A 36 12.13 4.93 -2.59
CA PRO A 36 11.95 5.80 -1.45
C PRO A 36 13.07 5.63 -0.41
N VAL A 37 13.46 6.70 0.27
CA VAL A 37 14.44 6.72 1.38
C VAL A 37 13.77 7.31 2.63
N LEU A 38 13.98 6.70 3.79
CA LEU A 38 13.50 7.22 5.08
C LEU A 38 14.47 8.29 5.60
N PRO A 39 14.12 9.59 5.57
CA PRO A 39 15.07 10.67 5.81
C PRO A 39 15.64 10.67 7.23
N GLY A 40 14.90 10.23 8.23
CA GLY A 40 15.35 10.23 9.63
C GLY A 40 16.51 9.26 9.91
N ILE A 41 16.65 8.19 9.13
CA ILE A 41 17.64 7.13 9.36
C ILE A 41 18.44 6.74 8.13
N GLY A 42 18.09 7.24 6.94
CA GLY A 42 18.78 6.95 5.69
C GLY A 42 18.57 5.53 5.15
N THR A 43 17.57 4.83 5.60
CA THR A 43 17.24 3.49 5.11
C THR A 43 16.53 3.61 3.76
N LYS A 44 17.11 2.98 2.72
CA LYS A 44 16.45 2.75 1.44
C LYS A 44 15.42 1.64 1.63
N VAL A 45 14.16 1.91 1.30
CA VAL A 45 13.08 0.92 1.25
C VAL A 45 12.58 0.77 -0.19
N LEU A 46 12.07 -0.40 -0.57
CA LEU A 46 11.53 -0.65 -1.91
C LEU A 46 10.47 -1.73 -1.84
N PRO A 47 9.19 -1.36 -1.87
CA PRO A 47 8.12 -2.33 -2.13
C PRO A 47 8.06 -2.63 -3.63
N GLU A 48 7.93 -3.91 -3.98
CA GLU A 48 7.78 -4.40 -5.35
C GLU A 48 6.68 -5.45 -5.41
N GLN A 49 5.67 -5.22 -6.23
CA GLN A 49 4.60 -6.18 -6.47
C GLN A 49 5.00 -7.12 -7.61
N ASP A 50 4.75 -8.41 -7.45
CA ASP A 50 4.86 -9.37 -8.52
C ASP A 50 3.57 -9.41 -9.33
N ASP A 51 3.68 -9.61 -10.66
CA ASP A 51 2.54 -9.59 -11.59
C ASP A 51 1.83 -10.96 -11.59
N ILE A 52 1.59 -11.53 -10.41
CA ILE A 52 0.92 -12.81 -10.22
C ILE A 52 -0.11 -12.71 -9.08
N GLY A 53 -1.13 -13.53 -9.18
CA GLY A 53 -2.24 -13.52 -8.23
C GLY A 53 -3.21 -12.36 -8.46
N SER A 54 -4.28 -12.35 -7.72
CA SER A 54 -5.28 -11.27 -7.73
C SER A 54 -6.01 -11.20 -6.39
N GLY A 55 -6.59 -10.06 -6.06
CA GLY A 55 -7.33 -9.85 -4.82
C GLY A 55 -6.48 -10.21 -3.58
N ASP A 56 -6.93 -11.19 -2.80
CA ASP A 56 -6.32 -11.62 -1.54
C ASP A 56 -4.98 -12.38 -1.71
N LEU A 57 -4.55 -12.69 -2.94
CA LEU A 57 -3.36 -13.50 -3.25
C LEU A 57 -2.25 -12.73 -3.97
N GLN A 58 -2.05 -11.46 -3.64
CA GLN A 58 -0.93 -10.69 -4.18
C GLN A 58 0.39 -11.06 -3.49
N VAL A 59 1.49 -11.02 -4.25
CA VAL A 59 2.85 -11.14 -3.71
C VAL A 59 3.53 -9.78 -3.78
N VAL A 60 3.80 -9.22 -2.62
CA VAL A 60 4.57 -7.98 -2.46
C VAL A 60 5.88 -8.33 -1.79
N ARG A 61 6.98 -7.97 -2.43
CA ARG A 61 8.34 -8.07 -1.89
C ARG A 61 8.79 -6.71 -1.40
N SER A 62 9.37 -6.67 -0.23
CA SER A 62 9.87 -5.43 0.37
C SER A 62 11.36 -5.55 0.66
N TYR A 63 12.14 -4.58 0.18
CA TYR A 63 13.56 -4.43 0.46
C TYR A 63 13.78 -3.31 1.48
N ARG A 64 14.71 -3.54 2.41
CA ARG A 64 15.24 -2.49 3.31
C ARG A 64 16.75 -2.58 3.35
N SER A 65 17.47 -1.48 3.07
CA SER A 65 18.94 -1.48 3.03
C SER A 65 19.59 -1.77 4.38
N ARG A 66 18.84 -1.59 5.47
CA ARG A 66 19.26 -1.80 6.86
C ARG A 66 18.19 -2.61 7.58
N SER A 67 17.87 -3.79 7.04
CA SER A 67 16.88 -4.71 7.61
C SER A 67 17.50 -5.58 8.70
N LEU A 68 16.69 -5.88 9.69
CA LEU A 68 16.94 -6.94 10.66
C LEU A 68 16.50 -8.25 10.02
N SER A 69 17.44 -9.04 9.50
CA SER A 69 17.12 -10.36 8.93
C SER A 69 16.68 -11.31 10.03
N GLY A 70 15.37 -11.60 10.10
CA GLY A 70 14.81 -12.71 10.88
C GLY A 70 14.88 -14.03 10.11
N PRO A 71 14.71 -15.19 10.79
CA PRO A 71 14.55 -16.48 10.13
C PRO A 71 13.30 -16.46 9.26
N GLY A 72 13.45 -16.75 7.96
CA GLY A 72 12.35 -16.78 6.97
C GLY A 72 12.35 -15.65 5.95
N ALA A 73 13.28 -14.72 6.04
CA ALA A 73 13.46 -13.69 5.01
C ALA A 73 13.80 -14.32 3.65
N VAL A 74 13.30 -13.73 2.55
CA VAL A 74 13.79 -14.02 1.19
C VAL A 74 15.20 -13.48 1.15
N ALA A 75 16.16 -14.33 1.42
CA ALA A 75 17.59 -14.11 1.55
C ALA A 75 18.06 -12.64 1.68
N GLY A 76 18.59 -12.28 2.83
CA GLY A 76 19.16 -10.96 3.09
C GLY A 76 18.11 -9.94 3.58
N GLN A 77 17.95 -8.84 2.85
CA GLN A 77 17.14 -7.69 3.23
C GLN A 77 15.80 -7.61 2.49
N TRP A 78 15.41 -8.70 1.82
CA TRP A 78 14.11 -8.83 1.19
C TRP A 78 13.16 -9.67 2.03
N THR A 79 11.92 -9.21 2.17
CA THR A 79 10.80 -9.95 2.78
C THR A 79 9.66 -10.05 1.78
N THR A 80 8.66 -10.90 2.07
CA THR A 80 7.38 -10.87 1.36
C THR A 80 6.24 -10.64 2.35
N ASN A 81 5.11 -10.14 1.85
CA ASN A 81 3.91 -9.96 2.66
C ASN A 81 3.40 -11.26 3.32
N TRP A 82 3.83 -12.44 2.85
CA TRP A 82 3.48 -13.75 3.41
C TRP A 82 4.54 -14.32 4.37
N GLN A 83 5.67 -13.64 4.55
CA GLN A 83 6.77 -14.08 5.42
C GLN A 83 6.92 -13.23 6.69
N ARG A 84 5.84 -12.53 7.09
CA ARG A 84 5.74 -11.93 8.44
C ARG A 84 5.93 -12.99 9.49
N ASN A 85 6.61 -12.66 10.57
CA ASN A 85 6.84 -13.59 11.68
C ASN A 85 7.03 -12.86 13.00
N LEU A 86 6.90 -13.62 14.10
CA LEU A 86 7.27 -13.19 15.43
C LEU A 86 8.59 -13.85 15.82
N ASP A 87 9.59 -13.07 16.21
CA ASP A 87 10.76 -13.60 16.89
C ASP A 87 10.44 -13.74 18.39
N THR A 88 10.16 -14.96 18.79
CA THR A 88 9.79 -15.31 20.16
C THR A 88 10.98 -15.79 21.01
N SER A 89 12.20 -15.74 20.50
CA SER A 89 13.41 -16.26 21.17
C SER A 89 13.68 -15.60 22.52
N ALA A 90 13.30 -14.34 22.70
CA ALA A 90 13.46 -13.60 23.94
C ALA A 90 12.21 -13.57 24.84
N ALA A 91 11.13 -14.29 24.49
CA ALA A 91 9.87 -14.28 25.24
C ALA A 91 9.98 -14.84 26.68
N SER A 92 10.96 -15.71 26.92
CA SER A 92 11.22 -16.34 28.24
C SER A 92 12.33 -15.67 29.06
N TYR A 93 12.92 -14.57 28.58
CA TYR A 93 13.99 -13.88 29.29
C TYR A 93 13.48 -13.10 30.51
N ARG A 94 14.41 -12.64 31.36
CA ARG A 94 14.08 -11.83 32.57
C ARG A 94 13.31 -10.54 32.18
N LEU A 95 13.61 -9.95 31.03
CA LEU A 95 12.83 -8.90 30.37
C LEU A 95 12.24 -9.49 29.09
N PRO A 96 11.05 -10.11 29.15
CA PRO A 96 10.48 -10.79 28.01
C PRO A 96 10.17 -9.82 26.89
N GLN A 97 10.60 -10.18 25.68
CA GLN A 97 10.42 -9.39 24.47
C GLN A 97 10.03 -10.30 23.31
N ILE A 98 9.13 -9.83 22.45
CA ILE A 98 8.79 -10.44 21.18
C ILE A 98 8.94 -9.36 20.10
N ASN A 99 9.62 -9.70 19.01
CA ASN A 99 9.77 -8.80 17.88
C ASN A 99 8.80 -9.22 16.78
N SER A 100 7.89 -8.34 16.40
CA SER A 100 7.01 -8.55 15.25
C SER A 100 7.71 -8.02 14.00
N ILE A 101 8.00 -8.91 13.05
CA ILE A 101 8.59 -8.57 11.76
C ILE A 101 7.45 -8.46 10.75
N HIS A 102 7.23 -7.24 10.25
CA HIS A 102 6.13 -6.90 9.35
C HIS A 102 6.45 -7.23 7.89
N GLU A 103 5.43 -7.14 7.05
CA GLU A 103 5.51 -7.41 5.61
C GLU A 103 6.49 -6.52 4.85
N ASP A 104 6.74 -5.30 5.34
CA ASP A 104 7.71 -4.36 4.77
C ASP A 104 9.13 -4.52 5.37
N GLY A 105 9.34 -5.51 6.24
CA GLY A 105 10.60 -5.75 6.95
C GLY A 105 10.85 -4.77 8.11
N SER A 106 9.88 -3.92 8.47
CA SER A 106 9.93 -3.15 9.71
C SER A 106 9.69 -4.06 10.92
N VAL A 107 10.07 -3.61 12.11
CA VAL A 107 9.97 -4.41 13.34
C VAL A 107 9.34 -3.59 14.44
N SER A 108 8.32 -4.15 15.08
CA SER A 108 7.75 -3.64 16.33
C SER A 108 8.18 -4.50 17.52
N PHE A 109 8.46 -3.83 18.66
CA PHE A 109 9.03 -4.45 19.84
C PHE A 109 7.98 -4.52 20.95
N PHE A 110 7.50 -5.74 21.21
CA PHE A 110 6.55 -5.99 22.27
C PHE A 110 7.26 -6.42 23.56
N HIS A 111 7.01 -5.68 24.63
CA HIS A 111 7.52 -5.98 25.98
C HIS A 111 6.37 -6.50 26.84
N LYS A 112 6.65 -7.52 27.65
CA LYS A 112 5.66 -8.08 28.56
C LYS A 112 5.45 -7.14 29.75
N ASN A 113 4.19 -6.77 30.00
CA ASN A 113 3.76 -6.00 31.16
C ASN A 113 2.65 -6.78 31.88
N GLY A 114 2.99 -7.44 32.97
CA GLY A 114 2.08 -8.36 33.66
C GLY A 114 1.70 -9.54 32.75
N THR A 115 0.43 -9.66 32.38
CA THR A 115 -0.09 -10.70 31.46
C THR A 115 -0.20 -10.24 30.03
N SER A 116 -0.03 -8.95 29.73
CA SER A 116 -0.17 -8.35 28.39
C SER A 116 1.18 -8.05 27.76
N TRP A 117 1.17 -7.87 26.44
CA TRP A 117 2.30 -7.44 25.65
C TRP A 117 1.99 -6.06 25.06
N GLY A 118 2.90 -5.10 25.17
CA GLY A 118 2.73 -3.73 24.67
C GLY A 118 3.94 -3.26 23.89
N ALA A 119 3.72 -2.40 22.91
CA ALA A 119 4.74 -1.72 22.12
C ALA A 119 4.56 -0.19 22.20
N THR A 120 5.63 0.56 21.93
CA THR A 120 5.60 2.04 21.96
C THR A 120 5.48 2.65 20.57
N ASP A 121 5.78 1.89 19.53
CA ASP A 121 5.83 2.29 18.13
C ASP A 121 4.54 1.99 17.35
N THR A 122 3.69 1.10 17.88
CA THR A 122 2.39 0.75 17.29
C THR A 122 1.27 0.72 18.32
N GLN A 123 0.02 0.80 17.86
CA GLN A 123 -1.19 0.55 18.67
C GLN A 123 -1.66 -0.91 18.55
N ASP A 124 -1.06 -1.68 17.66
CA ASP A 124 -1.40 -3.08 17.46
C ASP A 124 -1.17 -3.89 18.73
N THR A 125 -1.91 -4.97 18.86
CA THR A 125 -1.87 -5.78 20.08
C THR A 125 -1.32 -7.17 19.81
N LEU A 126 -0.56 -7.69 20.77
CA LEU A 126 -0.04 -9.04 20.76
C LEU A 126 -0.51 -9.81 22.00
N GLN A 127 -1.03 -11.01 21.81
CA GLN A 127 -1.51 -11.87 22.89
C GLN A 127 -0.99 -13.29 22.71
N SER A 128 -0.67 -13.97 23.84
CA SER A 128 -0.41 -15.41 23.83
C SER A 128 -1.73 -16.20 23.84
N VAL A 129 -1.81 -17.21 22.98
CA VAL A 129 -2.87 -18.21 23.00
C VAL A 129 -2.41 -19.36 23.88
N THR A 130 -3.23 -19.77 24.87
CA THR A 130 -2.88 -20.82 25.83
C THR A 130 -3.90 -21.95 25.81
N ASP A 131 -3.46 -23.16 26.13
CA ASP A 131 -4.34 -24.30 26.40
C ASP A 131 -4.97 -24.19 27.81
N ALA A 132 -5.80 -25.15 28.17
CA ALA A 132 -6.48 -25.22 29.47
C ALA A 132 -5.49 -25.34 30.66
N ALA A 133 -4.26 -25.79 30.42
CA ALA A 133 -3.20 -25.88 31.43
C ALA A 133 -2.34 -24.61 31.51
N GLY A 134 -2.67 -23.57 30.73
CA GLY A 134 -1.93 -22.31 30.67
C GLY A 134 -0.64 -22.35 29.84
N LYS A 135 -0.39 -23.43 29.11
CA LYS A 135 0.77 -23.53 28.22
C LYS A 135 0.50 -22.75 26.93
N VAL A 136 1.46 -21.93 26.51
CA VAL A 136 1.38 -21.19 25.24
C VAL A 136 1.34 -22.17 24.06
N THR A 137 0.31 -22.09 23.24
CA THR A 137 0.09 -22.88 22.02
C THR A 137 0.24 -22.06 20.74
N GLY A 138 0.33 -20.75 20.85
CA GLY A 138 0.51 -19.82 19.73
C GLY A 138 0.39 -18.37 20.15
N TRP A 139 0.31 -17.49 19.15
CA TRP A 139 0.22 -16.05 19.35
C TRP A 139 -0.84 -15.46 18.43
N GLN A 140 -1.47 -14.41 18.87
CA GLN A 140 -2.41 -13.62 18.11
C GLN A 140 -1.93 -12.17 18.06
N TYR A 141 -1.69 -11.66 16.85
CA TYR A 141 -1.39 -10.26 16.57
C TYR A 141 -2.64 -9.63 15.95
N THR A 142 -3.05 -8.48 16.46
CA THR A 142 -4.21 -7.76 15.91
C THR A 142 -3.76 -6.40 15.40
N VAL A 143 -3.96 -6.15 14.10
CA VAL A 143 -3.82 -4.85 13.48
C VAL A 143 -5.05 -4.03 13.86
N VAL A 144 -4.87 -3.05 14.75
CA VAL A 144 -5.98 -2.33 15.39
C VAL A 144 -6.81 -1.54 14.38
N ASP A 145 -6.18 -0.91 13.41
CA ASP A 145 -6.86 -0.06 12.41
C ASP A 145 -7.80 -0.86 11.51
N THR A 146 -7.38 -2.02 11.02
CA THR A 146 -8.19 -2.86 10.13
C THR A 146 -9.04 -3.88 10.90
N GLY A 147 -8.66 -4.20 12.14
CA GLY A 147 -9.21 -5.32 12.91
C GLY A 147 -8.79 -6.68 12.36
N THR A 148 -7.76 -6.73 11.52
CA THR A 148 -7.18 -7.97 11.00
C THR A 148 -6.48 -8.71 12.13
N VAL A 149 -6.70 -10.00 12.20
CA VAL A 149 -6.10 -10.89 13.21
C VAL A 149 -5.18 -11.87 12.50
N GLU A 150 -3.92 -11.85 12.90
CA GLU A 150 -2.89 -12.78 12.44
C GLU A 150 -2.65 -13.83 13.53
N ALA A 151 -2.77 -15.11 13.18
CA ALA A 151 -2.46 -16.21 14.08
C ALA A 151 -1.08 -16.79 13.77
N TYR A 152 -0.29 -17.00 14.81
CA TYR A 152 1.07 -17.54 14.72
C TYR A 152 1.20 -18.79 15.60
N ASP A 153 2.03 -19.72 15.17
CA ASP A 153 2.40 -20.87 16.02
C ASP A 153 3.35 -20.49 17.15
N THR A 154 3.73 -21.45 18.00
CA THR A 154 4.64 -21.22 19.12
C THR A 154 6.04 -20.76 18.70
N SER A 155 6.45 -21.07 17.47
CA SER A 155 7.73 -20.64 16.90
C SER A 155 7.67 -19.27 16.22
N GLY A 156 6.49 -18.64 16.18
CA GLY A 156 6.27 -17.33 15.59
C GLY A 156 6.01 -17.34 14.09
N LYS A 157 5.64 -18.46 13.49
CA LYS A 157 5.27 -18.54 12.07
C LYS A 157 3.82 -18.20 11.86
N LEU A 158 3.53 -17.37 10.87
CA LEU A 158 2.18 -16.99 10.47
C LEU A 158 1.40 -18.21 9.97
N GLN A 159 0.26 -18.50 10.58
CA GLN A 159 -0.62 -19.62 10.21
C GLN A 159 -1.85 -19.16 9.43
N SER A 160 -2.38 -18.00 9.78
CA SER A 160 -3.54 -17.43 9.10
C SER A 160 -3.63 -15.91 9.29
N VAL A 161 -4.32 -15.27 8.35
CA VAL A 161 -4.72 -13.87 8.39
C VAL A 161 -6.24 -13.83 8.27
N ARG A 162 -6.92 -13.40 9.33
CA ARG A 162 -8.38 -13.29 9.38
C ARG A 162 -8.79 -11.83 9.38
N GLU A 163 -9.54 -11.44 8.37
CA GLU A 163 -10.19 -10.13 8.29
C GLU A 163 -11.26 -9.99 9.38
N ARG A 164 -11.66 -8.76 9.69
CA ARG A 164 -12.71 -8.47 10.68
C ARG A 164 -14.03 -9.18 10.37
N ASN A 165 -14.41 -9.26 9.09
CA ASN A 165 -15.61 -9.96 8.60
C ASN A 165 -15.53 -11.49 8.70
N GLY A 166 -14.41 -12.05 9.17
CA GLY A 166 -14.22 -13.50 9.37
C GLY A 166 -13.58 -14.21 8.18
N ARG A 167 -13.41 -13.56 7.02
CA ARG A 167 -12.71 -14.16 5.86
C ARG A 167 -11.27 -14.46 6.27
N THR A 168 -10.82 -15.68 5.97
CA THR A 168 -9.52 -16.16 6.47
C THR A 168 -8.66 -16.69 5.34
N THR A 169 -7.47 -16.12 5.19
CA THR A 169 -6.38 -16.66 4.36
C THR A 169 -5.51 -17.57 5.24
N THR A 170 -5.20 -18.76 4.78
CA THR A 170 -4.41 -19.75 5.53
C THR A 170 -3.07 -20.04 4.86
N LEU A 171 -2.06 -20.38 5.68
CA LEU A 171 -0.72 -20.68 5.23
C LEU A 171 -0.37 -22.14 5.59
N SER A 172 0.27 -22.85 4.66
CA SER A 172 0.72 -24.22 4.83
C SER A 172 2.23 -24.33 4.75
N TYR A 173 2.83 -25.20 5.56
CA TYR A 173 4.28 -25.38 5.66
C TYR A 173 4.67 -26.85 5.49
N ASN A 174 5.86 -27.12 4.93
CA ASN A 174 6.44 -28.46 4.87
C ASN A 174 7.18 -28.81 6.18
N ALA A 175 7.69 -30.05 6.26
CA ALA A 175 8.44 -30.53 7.42
C ALA A 175 9.73 -29.72 7.72
N ALA A 176 10.30 -29.05 6.71
CA ALA A 176 11.44 -28.13 6.86
C ALA A 176 11.02 -26.72 7.29
N SER A 177 9.75 -26.52 7.63
CA SER A 177 9.19 -25.24 8.05
C SER A 177 9.18 -24.15 6.96
N GLN A 178 9.17 -24.54 5.69
CA GLN A 178 9.09 -23.65 4.54
C GLN A 178 7.64 -23.48 4.12
N LEU A 179 7.22 -22.24 3.81
CA LEU A 179 5.88 -21.92 3.33
C LEU A 179 5.63 -22.58 1.97
N THR A 180 4.66 -23.50 1.88
CA THR A 180 4.35 -24.21 0.63
C THR A 180 3.15 -23.66 -0.09
N ALA A 181 2.17 -23.13 0.64
CA ALA A 181 0.99 -22.53 0.04
C ALA A 181 0.40 -21.42 0.89
N VAL A 182 -0.24 -20.46 0.20
CA VAL A 182 -1.13 -19.44 0.78
C VAL A 182 -2.47 -19.61 0.09
N THR A 183 -3.51 -19.93 0.88
CA THR A 183 -4.86 -20.23 0.37
C THR A 183 -5.84 -19.15 0.82
N ALA A 184 -6.42 -18.45 -0.14
CA ALA A 184 -7.46 -17.44 0.08
C ALA A 184 -8.81 -18.07 0.48
N PRO A 185 -9.76 -17.28 1.03
CA PRO A 185 -11.12 -17.74 1.35
C PRO A 185 -11.87 -18.38 0.16
N SER A 186 -11.51 -18.01 -1.07
CA SER A 186 -12.05 -18.59 -2.31
C SER A 186 -11.51 -19.98 -2.65
N GLY A 187 -10.57 -20.53 -1.86
CA GLY A 187 -9.87 -21.78 -2.15
C GLY A 187 -8.76 -21.66 -3.21
N ARG A 188 -8.59 -20.49 -3.84
CA ARG A 188 -7.44 -20.24 -4.73
C ARG A 188 -6.15 -20.19 -3.91
N SER A 189 -5.03 -20.67 -4.47
CA SER A 189 -3.77 -20.74 -3.73
C SER A 189 -2.58 -20.28 -4.56
N LEU A 190 -1.66 -19.57 -3.88
CA LEU A 190 -0.27 -19.42 -4.33
C LEU A 190 0.51 -20.65 -3.83
N THR A 191 1.43 -21.16 -4.63
CA THR A 191 2.35 -22.23 -4.21
C THR A 191 3.80 -21.79 -4.32
N PHE A 192 4.63 -22.21 -3.36
CA PHE A 192 6.01 -21.79 -3.21
C PHE A 192 6.95 -22.98 -3.41
N ALA A 193 7.98 -22.79 -4.22
CA ALA A 193 9.07 -23.76 -4.40
C ALA A 193 10.40 -23.17 -3.92
N TYR A 194 11.32 -24.05 -3.52
CA TYR A 194 12.58 -23.67 -2.88
C TYR A 194 13.78 -24.24 -3.63
N ASP A 195 14.90 -23.51 -3.59
CA ASP A 195 16.19 -24.00 -4.07
C ASP A 195 16.87 -24.93 -3.04
N ALA A 196 18.02 -25.49 -3.42
CA ALA A 196 18.77 -26.40 -2.55
C ALA A 196 19.30 -25.76 -1.26
N LEU A 197 19.35 -24.43 -1.18
CA LEU A 197 19.75 -23.65 0.00
C LEU A 197 18.54 -23.22 0.84
N GLY A 198 17.31 -23.68 0.48
CA GLY A 198 16.10 -23.37 1.23
C GLY A 198 15.55 -21.96 1.01
N ARG A 199 15.95 -21.28 -0.07
CA ARG A 199 15.43 -19.95 -0.47
C ARG A 199 14.29 -20.13 -1.46
N VAL A 200 13.30 -19.23 -1.47
CA VAL A 200 12.19 -19.28 -2.41
C VAL A 200 12.71 -19.18 -3.84
N ALA A 201 12.58 -20.26 -4.61
CA ALA A 201 13.00 -20.30 -6.01
C ALA A 201 11.90 -19.79 -6.96
N SER A 202 10.64 -20.05 -6.62
CA SER A 202 9.51 -19.56 -7.42
C SER A 202 8.22 -19.49 -6.61
N VAL A 203 7.28 -18.66 -7.10
CA VAL A 203 5.88 -18.65 -6.68
C VAL A 203 5.03 -18.88 -7.92
N THR A 204 4.07 -19.82 -7.81
CA THR A 204 3.10 -20.15 -8.86
C THR A 204 1.73 -19.64 -8.46
N ALA A 205 1.09 -18.89 -9.33
CA ALA A 205 -0.27 -18.37 -9.18
C ALA A 205 -1.34 -19.45 -9.48
N PRO A 206 -2.61 -19.23 -9.11
CA PRO A 206 -3.69 -20.18 -9.38
C PRO A 206 -3.91 -20.51 -10.85
N ASP A 207 -3.56 -19.61 -11.77
CA ASP A 207 -3.63 -19.80 -13.23
C ASP A 207 -2.39 -20.49 -13.82
N GLY A 208 -1.43 -20.88 -12.97
CA GLY A 208 -0.19 -21.53 -13.38
C GLY A 208 0.92 -20.56 -13.78
N ALA A 209 0.70 -19.25 -13.74
CA ALA A 209 1.74 -18.25 -13.98
C ALA A 209 2.84 -18.34 -12.91
N VAL A 210 4.11 -18.40 -13.32
CA VAL A 210 5.26 -18.62 -12.43
C VAL A 210 6.15 -17.38 -12.42
N THR A 211 6.42 -16.85 -11.22
CA THR A 211 7.50 -15.88 -10.99
C THR A 211 8.69 -16.59 -10.37
N GLY A 212 9.87 -16.50 -11.00
CA GLY A 212 11.13 -17.08 -10.53
C GLY A 212 12.00 -16.08 -9.82
N TYR A 213 12.77 -16.54 -8.82
CA TYR A 213 13.69 -15.72 -8.03
C TYR A 213 15.10 -16.29 -8.10
N GLY A 214 16.05 -15.43 -8.46
CA GLY A 214 17.47 -15.74 -8.51
C GLY A 214 18.27 -14.92 -7.52
N TYR A 215 19.36 -15.50 -7.02
CA TYR A 215 20.17 -14.94 -5.95
C TYR A 215 21.62 -14.80 -6.39
N ASN A 216 22.30 -13.75 -5.90
CA ASN A 216 23.73 -13.58 -6.13
C ASN A 216 24.57 -14.49 -5.21
N THR A 217 25.89 -14.44 -5.35
CA THR A 217 26.84 -15.25 -4.55
C THR A 217 26.79 -14.93 -3.05
N ALA A 218 26.33 -13.74 -2.65
CA ALA A 218 26.09 -13.39 -1.26
C ALA A 218 24.73 -13.88 -0.73
N GLY A 219 23.95 -14.59 -1.56
CA GLY A 219 22.64 -15.12 -1.18
C GLY A 219 21.51 -14.11 -1.19
N ILE A 220 21.68 -12.95 -1.81
CA ILE A 220 20.68 -11.87 -1.86
C ILE A 220 19.91 -11.93 -3.17
N LEU A 221 18.60 -11.65 -3.13
CA LEU A 221 17.75 -11.58 -4.32
C LEU A 221 18.35 -10.62 -5.35
N SER A 222 18.72 -11.15 -6.52
CA SER A 222 19.34 -10.38 -7.59
C SER A 222 18.53 -10.36 -8.88
N THR A 223 17.64 -11.32 -9.09
CA THR A 223 16.79 -11.39 -10.29
C THR A 223 15.39 -11.85 -9.95
N VAL A 224 14.41 -11.29 -10.67
CA VAL A 224 13.04 -11.75 -10.69
C VAL A 224 12.65 -11.99 -12.15
N THR A 225 12.40 -13.25 -12.49
CA THR A 225 11.92 -13.64 -13.82
C THR A 225 10.41 -13.67 -13.79
N ARG A 226 9.80 -12.85 -14.60
CA ARG A 226 8.34 -12.71 -14.72
C ARG A 226 7.73 -13.90 -15.47
N PRO A 227 6.41 -14.12 -15.40
CA PRO A 227 5.75 -15.25 -16.10
C PRO A 227 5.88 -15.24 -17.63
N ASP A 228 6.20 -14.11 -18.24
CA ASP A 228 6.48 -13.96 -19.68
C ASP A 228 7.96 -14.19 -20.04
N GLY A 229 8.81 -14.51 -19.05
CA GLY A 229 10.25 -14.73 -19.21
C GLY A 229 11.10 -13.48 -19.13
N THR A 230 10.51 -12.29 -19.07
CA THR A 230 11.27 -11.05 -18.87
C THR A 230 11.87 -10.99 -17.45
N THR A 231 12.95 -10.24 -17.29
CA THR A 231 13.73 -10.27 -16.04
C THR A 231 14.03 -8.88 -15.52
N ARG A 232 13.65 -8.63 -14.27
CA ARG A 232 14.07 -7.48 -13.47
C ARG A 232 15.30 -7.87 -12.65
N ARG A 233 16.33 -6.99 -12.61
CA ARG A 233 17.59 -7.26 -11.89
C ARG A 233 17.85 -6.21 -10.84
N TYR A 234 18.28 -6.68 -9.67
CA TYR A 234 18.73 -5.85 -8.54
C TYR A 234 20.23 -5.88 -8.45
N VAL A 235 20.85 -4.71 -8.38
CA VAL A 235 22.30 -4.52 -8.51
C VAL A 235 22.88 -4.10 -7.17
N TYR A 236 24.01 -4.73 -6.77
CA TYR A 236 24.71 -4.54 -5.49
C TYR A 236 26.20 -4.34 -5.79
N GLU A 237 26.60 -3.10 -6.06
CA GLU A 237 27.92 -2.75 -6.57
C GLU A 237 28.83 -2.11 -5.51
N ASP A 238 28.30 -1.75 -4.33
CA ASP A 238 29.09 -1.14 -3.26
C ASP A 238 29.76 -2.24 -2.42
N SER A 239 31.08 -2.40 -2.62
CA SER A 239 31.88 -3.41 -1.90
C SER A 239 31.92 -3.20 -0.38
N ARG A 240 31.65 -1.97 0.10
CA ARG A 240 31.58 -1.67 1.54
C ARG A 240 30.29 -2.24 2.15
N PHE A 241 29.23 -2.31 1.34
CA PHE A 241 27.89 -2.78 1.73
C PHE A 241 27.35 -3.74 0.67
N PRO A 242 27.82 -4.99 0.63
CA PRO A 242 27.49 -5.95 -0.44
C PRO A 242 26.01 -6.34 -0.48
N THR A 243 25.23 -5.94 0.51
CA THR A 243 23.77 -6.15 0.59
C THR A 243 22.97 -4.90 0.27
N ALA A 244 23.64 -3.74 0.09
CA ALA A 244 22.95 -2.48 -0.22
C ALA A 244 22.62 -2.41 -1.72
N LEU A 245 21.35 -2.21 -2.03
CA LEU A 245 20.84 -2.08 -3.40
C LEU A 245 21.38 -0.78 -4.02
N THR A 246 22.23 -0.90 -5.03
CA THR A 246 22.82 0.25 -5.74
C THR A 246 22.09 0.59 -7.04
N GLY A 247 21.27 -0.30 -7.55
CA GLY A 247 20.50 -0.02 -8.76
C GLY A 247 19.48 -1.08 -9.11
N ILE A 248 18.60 -0.73 -10.05
CA ILE A 248 17.60 -1.60 -10.64
C ILE A 248 17.78 -1.56 -12.14
N MET A 249 17.90 -2.73 -12.77
CA MET A 249 17.74 -2.91 -14.21
C MET A 249 16.31 -3.37 -14.45
N ASP A 250 15.58 -2.66 -15.29
CA ASP A 250 14.21 -3.00 -15.63
C ASP A 250 14.12 -4.17 -16.63
N GLU A 251 12.92 -4.60 -16.94
CA GLU A 251 12.64 -5.69 -17.87
C GLU A 251 12.96 -5.33 -19.34
N ASN A 252 13.09 -4.03 -19.66
CA ASN A 252 13.59 -3.55 -20.96
C ASN A 252 15.13 -3.57 -21.04
N GLY A 253 15.82 -3.87 -19.92
CA GLY A 253 17.29 -3.89 -19.82
C GLY A 253 17.91 -2.52 -19.53
N ASN A 254 17.13 -1.51 -19.21
CA ASN A 254 17.61 -0.19 -18.84
C ASN A 254 17.96 -0.10 -17.35
N ARG A 255 18.97 0.68 -16.98
CA ARG A 255 19.19 1.04 -15.58
C ARG A 255 18.14 2.06 -15.14
N TYR A 256 17.04 1.55 -14.57
CA TYR A 256 15.88 2.34 -14.16
C TYR A 256 16.16 3.23 -12.96
N ALA A 257 16.92 2.73 -11.97
CA ALA A 257 17.22 3.48 -10.75
C ALA A 257 18.66 3.27 -10.29
N THR A 258 19.22 4.29 -9.60
CA THR A 258 20.56 4.26 -8.99
C THR A 258 20.49 4.82 -7.57
N TYR A 259 21.21 4.17 -6.63
CA TYR A 259 21.29 4.54 -5.22
C TYR A 259 22.75 4.61 -4.78
N VAL A 260 23.10 5.59 -3.93
CA VAL A 260 24.43 5.79 -3.37
C VAL A 260 24.35 5.85 -1.84
N TYR A 261 25.40 5.37 -1.16
CA TYR A 261 25.44 5.29 0.30
C TYR A 261 26.68 5.97 0.88
N ASP A 262 26.55 6.54 2.09
CA ASP A 262 27.68 7.07 2.86
C ASP A 262 28.47 5.95 3.57
N ALA A 263 29.50 6.34 4.34
CA ALA A 263 30.33 5.40 5.10
C ALA A 263 29.56 4.66 6.22
N GLN A 264 28.38 5.13 6.62
CA GLN A 264 27.50 4.53 7.61
C GLN A 264 26.42 3.65 6.98
N GLY A 265 26.41 3.48 5.64
CA GLY A 265 25.41 2.71 4.90
C GLY A 265 24.05 3.40 4.80
N ARG A 266 23.98 4.72 4.99
CA ARG A 266 22.76 5.51 4.79
C ARG A 266 22.70 5.96 3.32
N ALA A 267 21.53 5.88 2.71
CA ALA A 267 21.32 6.31 1.32
C ALA A 267 21.50 7.83 1.20
N THR A 268 22.45 8.28 0.39
CA THR A 268 22.74 9.71 0.14
C THR A 268 22.23 10.20 -1.20
N SER A 269 21.89 9.30 -2.11
CA SER A 269 21.29 9.66 -3.40
C SER A 269 20.33 8.60 -3.88
N SER A 270 19.28 9.05 -4.55
CA SER A 270 18.28 8.24 -5.23
C SER A 270 17.89 8.92 -6.55
N THR A 271 18.11 8.24 -7.68
CA THR A 271 17.95 8.82 -9.03
C THR A 271 17.29 7.83 -9.96
N LEU A 272 16.41 8.28 -10.86
CA LEU A 272 15.92 7.47 -11.99
C LEU A 272 16.81 7.59 -13.22
N ALA A 273 16.50 6.79 -14.23
CA ALA A 273 17.19 6.77 -15.51
C ALA A 273 17.38 8.18 -16.10
N GLY A 274 18.55 8.42 -16.68
CA GLY A 274 18.91 9.73 -17.24
C GLY A 274 19.19 10.82 -16.21
N GLY A 275 19.36 10.49 -14.92
CA GLY A 275 19.58 11.47 -13.85
C GLY A 275 18.30 12.19 -13.43
N LEU A 276 17.14 11.64 -13.80
CA LEU A 276 15.85 12.22 -13.52
C LEU A 276 15.38 11.90 -12.09
N ASP A 277 14.48 12.74 -11.58
CA ASP A 277 13.89 12.61 -10.25
C ASP A 277 14.95 12.37 -9.16
N ALA A 278 16.05 13.13 -9.23
CA ALA A 278 17.26 12.96 -8.43
C ALA A 278 17.08 13.63 -7.06
N TYR A 279 17.06 12.81 -6.00
CA TYR A 279 17.07 13.28 -4.61
C TYR A 279 18.44 13.06 -3.99
N GLN A 280 18.88 14.03 -3.17
CA GLN A 280 20.09 13.93 -2.38
C GLN A 280 19.80 14.09 -0.90
N PHE A 281 20.53 13.35 -0.05
CA PHE A 281 20.34 13.34 1.39
C PHE A 281 21.66 13.58 2.09
N GLN A 282 21.68 14.56 2.98
CA GLN A 282 22.82 14.87 3.83
C GLN A 282 22.39 14.76 5.29
N TYR A 283 22.99 13.85 6.03
CA TYR A 283 22.67 13.57 7.43
C TYR A 283 23.54 14.39 8.35
N GLY A 284 22.92 15.22 9.18
CA GLY A 284 23.57 16.02 10.22
C GLY A 284 23.44 15.38 11.60
N ASP A 285 23.90 16.13 12.59
CA ASP A 285 23.73 15.78 14.01
C ASP A 285 22.27 15.98 14.46
N ASN A 286 21.93 15.46 15.66
CA ASN A 286 20.63 15.65 16.30
C ASN A 286 19.42 15.24 15.45
N TYR A 287 19.58 14.14 14.68
CA TYR A 287 18.54 13.61 13.80
C TYR A 287 18.01 14.62 12.77
N GLN A 288 18.89 15.41 12.19
CA GLN A 288 18.57 16.29 11.08
C GLN A 288 19.00 15.67 9.75
N THR A 289 18.20 15.87 8.70
CA THR A 289 18.51 15.46 7.33
C THR A 289 18.18 16.59 6.38
N THR A 290 19.16 17.06 5.64
CA THR A 290 18.93 17.96 4.50
C THR A 290 18.64 17.14 3.27
N VAL A 291 17.51 17.42 2.64
CA VAL A 291 17.08 16.79 1.38
C VAL A 291 17.12 17.83 0.28
N THR A 292 17.79 17.52 -0.83
CA THR A 292 17.75 18.31 -2.06
C THR A 292 16.87 17.58 -3.06
N ASP A 293 15.83 18.24 -3.55
CA ASP A 293 14.90 17.71 -4.53
C ASP A 293 15.43 17.84 -5.98
N PRO A 294 14.77 17.24 -6.99
CA PRO A 294 15.21 17.30 -8.39
C PRO A 294 15.28 18.69 -9.00
N THR A 295 14.67 19.70 -8.39
CA THR A 295 14.75 21.11 -8.81
C THR A 295 15.94 21.84 -8.20
N GLY A 296 16.70 21.18 -7.29
CA GLY A 296 17.81 21.77 -6.54
C GLY A 296 17.36 22.50 -5.26
N LYS A 297 16.08 22.46 -4.90
CA LYS A 297 15.56 23.04 -3.67
C LYS A 297 15.94 22.16 -2.48
N THR A 298 16.38 22.78 -1.40
CA THR A 298 16.75 22.09 -0.16
C THR A 298 15.66 22.23 0.90
N SER A 299 15.43 21.14 1.65
CA SER A 299 14.55 21.11 2.83
C SER A 299 15.25 20.37 3.97
N VAL A 300 15.22 20.95 5.17
CA VAL A 300 15.79 20.33 6.37
C VAL A 300 14.67 19.68 7.15
N TYR A 301 14.80 18.37 7.35
CA TYR A 301 13.92 17.55 8.16
C TYR A 301 14.55 17.37 9.54
N SER A 302 13.81 17.70 10.59
CA SER A 302 14.26 17.52 11.98
C SER A 302 13.38 16.49 12.68
N PHE A 303 13.97 15.68 13.54
CA PHE A 303 13.29 14.62 14.27
C PHE A 303 13.58 14.68 15.76
N LEU A 304 12.61 14.23 16.56
CA LEU A 304 12.75 13.96 17.99
C LEU A 304 12.76 12.44 18.21
N LYS A 305 13.76 11.94 18.93
CA LYS A 305 13.72 10.55 19.40
C LYS A 305 12.99 10.49 20.74
N GLN A 306 11.80 9.86 20.75
CA GLN A 306 10.97 9.70 21.95
C GLN A 306 10.44 8.25 22.00
N ASN A 307 10.52 7.62 23.17
CA ASN A 307 10.10 6.22 23.38
C ASN A 307 10.68 5.24 22.34
N GLY A 308 11.93 5.47 21.89
CA GLY A 308 12.58 4.64 20.88
C GLY A 308 12.19 4.94 19.43
N VAL A 309 11.24 5.84 19.18
CA VAL A 309 10.72 6.21 17.86
C VAL A 309 11.26 7.59 17.43
N LEU A 310 11.58 7.76 16.15
CA LEU A 310 11.88 9.06 15.57
C LEU A 310 10.59 9.71 15.03
N LEU A 311 10.23 10.83 15.60
CA LEU A 311 9.04 11.61 15.29
C LEU A 311 9.46 12.89 14.52
N PRO A 312 8.85 13.21 13.35
CA PRO A 312 9.18 14.42 12.60
C PRO A 312 8.70 15.66 13.35
N THR A 313 9.60 16.59 13.68
CA THR A 313 9.27 17.81 14.42
C THR A 313 9.19 19.05 13.54
N SER A 314 9.99 19.11 12.48
CA SER A 314 9.91 20.23 11.53
C SER A 314 10.44 19.88 10.15
N ILE A 315 9.93 20.61 9.15
CA ILE A 315 10.43 20.61 7.78
C ILE A 315 10.61 22.08 7.37
N SER A 316 11.81 22.49 6.96
CA SER A 316 12.13 23.91 6.70
C SER A 316 11.46 24.49 5.45
N ALA A 317 10.98 23.64 4.53
CA ALA A 317 10.27 24.06 3.32
C ALA A 317 9.24 23.01 2.91
N PRO A 318 8.12 23.39 2.28
CA PRO A 318 7.07 22.47 1.85
C PRO A 318 7.62 21.36 0.96
N CYS A 319 7.19 20.11 1.23
CA CYS A 319 7.53 18.94 0.43
C CYS A 319 6.36 18.59 -0.49
N GLY A 320 6.52 18.80 -1.80
CA GLY A 320 5.47 18.50 -2.80
C GLY A 320 5.11 17.01 -2.89
N LEU A 321 6.10 16.11 -2.71
CA LEU A 321 5.89 14.66 -2.79
C LEU A 321 5.25 14.06 -1.54
N CYS A 322 5.58 14.59 -0.36
CA CYS A 322 5.03 14.08 0.91
C CYS A 322 3.60 14.56 1.16
N GLY A 323 3.07 15.47 0.32
CA GLY A 323 1.79 16.14 0.57
C GLY A 323 1.77 16.93 1.89
N SER A 324 2.92 17.05 2.57
CA SER A 324 3.00 17.69 3.87
C SER A 324 3.05 19.19 3.70
N THR A 325 1.97 19.85 4.14
CA THR A 325 1.91 21.30 4.35
C THR A 325 2.44 21.69 5.74
N ARG A 326 2.86 20.72 6.57
CA ARG A 326 3.33 20.95 7.94
C ARG A 326 4.74 21.51 7.97
N GLN A 327 4.88 22.65 8.65
CA GLN A 327 6.18 23.23 8.98
C GLN A 327 6.72 22.64 10.29
N SER A 328 5.86 22.47 11.32
CA SER A 328 6.26 21.94 12.61
C SER A 328 5.19 21.04 13.24
N SER A 329 5.63 20.16 14.13
CA SER A 329 4.78 19.18 14.84
C SER A 329 5.23 19.06 16.29
N SER A 330 4.27 18.90 17.21
CA SER A 330 4.50 18.63 18.63
C SER A 330 3.77 17.34 19.03
N TYR A 331 4.32 16.63 20.01
CA TYR A 331 3.83 15.32 20.45
C TYR A 331 3.67 15.26 21.95
N ASP A 332 2.72 14.45 22.43
CA ASP A 332 2.59 14.11 23.84
C ASP A 332 3.58 13.00 24.26
N ALA A 333 3.58 12.65 25.57
CA ALA A 333 4.45 11.61 26.11
C ALA A 333 4.18 10.20 25.53
N ASN A 334 3.04 9.99 24.87
CA ASN A 334 2.64 8.72 24.23
C ASN A 334 2.93 8.67 22.73
N ASN A 335 3.69 9.63 22.18
CA ASN A 335 3.97 9.82 20.75
C ASN A 335 2.74 10.21 19.91
N ASN A 336 1.64 10.71 20.51
CA ASN A 336 0.52 11.23 19.74
C ASN A 336 0.83 12.66 19.27
N LEU A 337 0.47 12.99 18.03
CA LEU A 337 0.60 14.32 17.45
C LEU A 337 -0.42 15.26 18.11
N THR A 338 0.02 16.24 18.91
CA THR A 338 -0.89 17.16 19.62
C THR A 338 -1.11 18.48 18.90
N GLN A 339 -0.12 18.90 18.13
CA GLN A 339 -0.21 20.14 17.35
C GLN A 339 0.63 20.05 16.10
N GLU A 340 0.14 20.64 15.04
CA GLU A 340 0.90 20.93 13.83
C GLU A 340 0.69 22.39 13.39
N THR A 341 1.71 22.96 12.76
CA THR A 341 1.65 24.32 12.20
C THR A 341 2.05 24.25 10.74
N ASP A 342 1.27 24.84 9.86
CA ASP A 342 1.60 24.94 8.43
C ASP A 342 2.55 26.11 8.13
N TYR A 343 2.96 26.23 6.86
CA TYR A 343 3.87 27.32 6.43
C TYR A 343 3.23 28.70 6.40
N ASN A 344 1.92 28.82 6.60
CA ASN A 344 1.20 30.08 6.76
C ASN A 344 1.04 30.46 8.23
N GLY A 345 1.53 29.61 9.14
CA GLY A 345 1.37 29.78 10.59
C GLY A 345 0.01 29.30 11.10
N THR A 346 -0.79 28.60 10.27
CA THR A 346 -2.06 28.02 10.71
C THR A 346 -1.80 26.82 11.63
N VAL A 347 -2.40 26.86 12.81
CA VAL A 347 -2.24 25.82 13.82
C VAL A 347 -3.41 24.84 13.74
N THR A 348 -3.11 23.54 13.72
CA THR A 348 -4.08 22.47 13.94
C THR A 348 -3.75 21.75 15.25
N THR A 349 -4.74 21.51 16.11
CA THR A 349 -4.57 20.79 17.37
C THR A 349 -5.37 19.50 17.36
N HIS A 350 -4.87 18.51 18.12
CA HIS A 350 -5.43 17.18 18.20
C HIS A 350 -5.59 16.74 19.66
N ALA A 351 -6.69 16.07 19.98
CA ALA A 351 -6.91 15.43 21.28
C ALA A 351 -7.26 13.96 21.09
N TYR A 352 -6.84 13.13 22.04
CA TYR A 352 -6.92 11.67 21.94
C TYR A 352 -7.59 11.07 23.16
N ASP A 353 -8.23 9.91 22.96
CA ASP A 353 -8.72 9.08 24.06
C ASP A 353 -7.59 8.21 24.67
N SER A 354 -7.93 7.43 25.68
CA SER A 354 -6.98 6.52 26.36
C SER A 354 -6.47 5.38 25.45
N GLN A 355 -7.12 5.14 24.30
CA GLN A 355 -6.69 4.16 23.29
C GLN A 355 -5.89 4.82 22.16
N LYS A 356 -5.48 6.09 22.32
CA LYS A 356 -4.74 6.91 21.36
C LYS A 356 -5.51 7.17 20.06
N ARG A 357 -6.85 7.15 20.06
CA ARG A 357 -7.69 7.50 18.92
C ARG A 357 -8.05 8.97 18.97
N GLU A 358 -7.96 9.68 17.84
CA GLU A 358 -8.26 11.10 17.77
C GLU A 358 -9.77 11.33 18.04
N ILE A 359 -10.09 12.02 19.12
CA ILE A 359 -11.46 12.37 19.49
C ILE A 359 -11.83 13.80 19.09
N GLN A 360 -10.85 14.67 18.89
CA GLN A 360 -11.06 16.03 18.42
C GLN A 360 -9.88 16.53 17.59
N ARG A 361 -10.18 17.22 16.52
CA ARG A 361 -9.24 18.01 15.73
C ARG A 361 -9.78 19.42 15.55
N VAL A 362 -8.93 20.43 15.70
CA VAL A 362 -9.28 21.84 15.47
C VAL A 362 -8.32 22.42 14.43
N ASP A 363 -8.78 22.58 13.21
CA ASP A 363 -8.04 23.25 12.14
C ASP A 363 -8.15 24.76 12.33
N GLY A 364 -7.05 25.52 12.20
CA GLY A 364 -7.01 26.96 12.43
C GLY A 364 -7.21 27.35 13.89
N ALA A 365 -6.76 26.52 14.83
CA ALA A 365 -6.93 26.74 16.26
C ALA A 365 -6.46 28.16 16.69
N GLY A 366 -7.26 28.81 17.55
CA GLY A 366 -6.99 30.15 18.02
C GLY A 366 -7.35 31.28 17.05
N THR A 367 -7.96 30.98 15.91
CA THR A 367 -8.42 31.98 14.93
C THR A 367 -9.95 32.01 14.81
N ALA A 368 -10.49 33.09 14.25
CA ALA A 368 -11.93 33.17 13.94
C ALA A 368 -12.38 32.18 12.84
N SER A 369 -11.44 31.57 12.13
CA SER A 369 -11.68 30.56 11.09
C SER A 369 -11.49 29.13 11.61
N ALA A 370 -11.41 28.93 12.92
CA ALA A 370 -11.27 27.60 13.51
C ALA A 370 -12.39 26.66 13.05
N ARG A 371 -12.03 25.41 12.78
CA ARG A 371 -12.96 24.34 12.37
C ARG A 371 -12.70 23.13 13.23
N THR A 372 -13.73 22.70 13.97
CA THR A 372 -13.66 21.57 14.89
C THR A 372 -14.30 20.33 14.26
N THR A 373 -13.59 19.22 14.33
CA THR A 373 -14.11 17.88 14.04
C THR A 373 -14.04 17.06 15.33
N THR A 374 -15.16 16.46 15.74
CA THR A 374 -15.25 15.60 16.93
C THR A 374 -15.65 14.19 16.51
N THR A 375 -14.92 13.17 16.99
CA THR A 375 -15.17 11.76 16.64
C THR A 375 -15.52 10.96 17.89
N GLU A 376 -16.59 10.19 17.80
CA GLU A 376 -16.96 9.16 18.78
C GLU A 376 -16.64 7.79 18.21
N TRP A 377 -15.90 6.98 18.97
CA TRP A 377 -15.41 5.68 18.53
C TRP A 377 -16.21 4.52 19.11
N HIS A 378 -16.28 3.42 18.37
CA HIS A 378 -16.78 2.16 18.89
C HIS A 378 -15.92 1.67 20.09
N LYS A 379 -16.55 1.03 21.07
CA LYS A 379 -15.86 0.64 22.33
C LYS A 379 -14.72 -0.34 22.12
N THR A 380 -14.85 -1.24 21.15
CA THR A 380 -13.92 -2.36 20.92
C THR A 380 -13.07 -2.19 19.67
N TRP A 381 -13.64 -1.56 18.62
CA TRP A 381 -13.00 -1.45 17.32
C TRP A 381 -12.56 -0.01 17.04
N ASN A 382 -11.54 0.12 16.21
CA ASN A 382 -11.09 1.42 15.71
C ASN A 382 -12.00 1.90 14.55
N LEU A 383 -13.32 1.92 14.82
CA LEU A 383 -14.37 2.33 13.91
C LEU A 383 -15.14 3.52 14.49
N PRO A 384 -15.38 4.60 13.73
CA PRO A 384 -16.15 5.73 14.21
C PRO A 384 -17.62 5.35 14.37
N LEU A 385 -18.27 5.81 15.42
CA LEU A 385 -19.74 5.73 15.59
C LEU A 385 -20.40 7.02 15.10
N ARG A 386 -19.81 8.16 15.42
CA ARG A 386 -20.27 9.48 14.97
C ARG A 386 -19.08 10.39 14.71
N ILE A 387 -19.23 11.25 13.69
CA ILE A 387 -18.32 12.34 13.41
C ILE A 387 -19.15 13.62 13.28
N ALA A 388 -18.83 14.62 14.10
CA ALA A 388 -19.39 15.96 13.97
C ALA A 388 -18.32 16.87 13.36
N SER A 389 -18.63 17.53 12.28
CA SER A 389 -17.77 18.48 11.57
C SER A 389 -18.56 19.73 11.18
N PRO A 390 -17.94 20.81 10.72
CA PRO A 390 -18.67 21.99 10.29
C PRO A 390 -19.82 21.63 9.34
N THR A 391 -21.03 22.08 9.69
CA THR A 391 -22.28 21.91 8.94
C THR A 391 -22.79 20.48 8.77
N LYS A 392 -22.13 19.47 9.38
CA LYS A 392 -22.44 18.06 9.13
C LYS A 392 -22.27 17.18 10.37
N LEU A 393 -23.24 16.28 10.56
CA LEU A 393 -23.15 15.15 11.49
C LEU A 393 -23.23 13.84 10.70
N GLU A 394 -22.24 12.96 10.88
CA GLU A 394 -22.17 11.62 10.31
C GLU A 394 -22.41 10.58 11.42
N ALA A 395 -23.16 9.52 11.11
CA ALA A 395 -23.33 8.40 12.02
C ALA A 395 -23.18 7.06 11.28
N TYR A 396 -22.59 6.10 11.97
CA TYR A 396 -22.20 4.79 11.46
C TYR A 396 -22.76 3.69 12.34
N SER A 397 -23.29 2.64 11.74
CA SER A 397 -23.71 1.43 12.45
C SER A 397 -23.05 0.22 11.86
N TYR A 398 -22.74 -0.76 12.71
CA TYR A 398 -22.01 -1.95 12.33
C TYR A 398 -22.73 -3.21 12.84
N ASP A 399 -22.55 -4.33 12.12
CA ASP A 399 -22.95 -5.63 12.61
C ASP A 399 -21.96 -6.20 13.64
N SER A 400 -22.22 -7.40 14.15
CA SER A 400 -21.35 -8.08 15.11
C SER A 400 -19.95 -8.43 14.58
N ASN A 401 -19.76 -8.38 13.28
CA ASN A 401 -18.47 -8.62 12.60
C ASN A 401 -17.74 -7.31 12.26
N GLY A 402 -18.32 -6.15 12.60
CA GLY A 402 -17.80 -4.84 12.28
C GLY A 402 -17.97 -4.42 10.81
N ASN A 403 -18.87 -5.08 10.07
CA ASN A 403 -19.25 -4.62 8.74
C ASN A 403 -20.18 -3.41 8.86
N LEU A 404 -19.98 -2.38 8.04
CA LEU A 404 -20.79 -1.16 8.05
C LEU A 404 -22.21 -1.46 7.52
N THR A 405 -23.21 -1.41 8.39
CA THR A 405 -24.62 -1.66 8.01
C THR A 405 -25.38 -0.40 7.64
N SER A 406 -24.98 0.75 8.20
CA SER A 406 -25.60 2.03 7.90
C SER A 406 -24.59 3.17 8.02
N TYR A 407 -24.66 4.09 7.09
CA TYR A 407 -24.01 5.41 7.12
C TYR A 407 -25.07 6.48 6.91
N SER A 408 -25.13 7.44 7.80
CA SER A 408 -26.02 8.57 7.65
C SER A 408 -25.31 9.91 7.76
N GLU A 409 -25.81 10.89 7.01
CA GLU A 409 -25.32 12.26 6.94
C GLU A 409 -26.49 13.22 7.20
N THR A 410 -26.33 14.08 8.19
CA THR A 410 -27.35 15.08 8.58
C THR A 410 -26.73 16.46 8.55
N PRO A 411 -27.27 17.42 7.79
CA PRO A 411 -26.83 18.80 7.83
C PRO A 411 -27.13 19.45 9.18
N THR A 412 -26.20 20.31 9.66
CA THR A 412 -26.36 21.03 10.93
C THR A 412 -26.18 22.53 10.77
N ALA A 413 -26.66 23.31 11.74
CA ALA A 413 -26.47 24.76 11.82
C ALA A 413 -25.08 25.16 12.32
N ASP A 414 -24.26 24.22 12.76
CA ASP A 414 -22.96 24.43 13.35
C ASP A 414 -21.89 24.71 12.27
N SER A 415 -21.65 26.00 12.00
CA SER A 415 -20.78 26.44 10.89
C SER A 415 -19.30 26.21 11.12
N ASP A 416 -18.87 26.04 12.39
CA ASP A 416 -17.46 25.86 12.79
C ASP A 416 -17.19 24.49 13.46
N GLY A 417 -18.23 23.67 13.70
CA GLY A 417 -18.11 22.36 14.34
C GLY A 417 -17.96 22.42 15.86
N GLY A 418 -18.01 23.62 16.46
CA GLY A 418 -17.75 23.80 17.90
C GLY A 418 -18.84 23.22 18.81
N GLN A 419 -20.07 23.01 18.32
CA GLN A 419 -21.15 22.39 19.05
C GLN A 419 -21.07 20.86 19.05
N GLY A 420 -20.26 20.28 18.15
CA GLY A 420 -20.05 18.85 18.05
C GLY A 420 -21.37 18.07 17.88
N PHE A 421 -21.54 17.02 18.67
CA PHE A 421 -22.74 16.16 18.63
C PHE A 421 -24.04 16.82 19.13
N SER A 422 -23.95 18.04 19.70
CA SER A 422 -25.11 18.82 20.14
C SER A 422 -25.63 19.79 19.09
N ALA A 423 -25.01 19.84 17.92
CA ALA A 423 -25.38 20.74 16.83
C ALA A 423 -26.83 20.54 16.38
N ALA A 424 -27.58 21.63 16.24
CA ALA A 424 -28.97 21.58 15.76
C ALA A 424 -28.97 21.17 14.28
N THR A 425 -29.84 20.22 13.92
CA THR A 425 -30.01 19.74 12.55
C THR A 425 -30.81 20.74 11.71
N THR A 426 -30.45 20.93 10.43
CA THR A 426 -31.06 21.92 9.52
C THR A 426 -31.72 21.31 8.30
N GLY A 427 -31.59 19.98 8.09
CA GLY A 427 -32.12 19.30 6.91
C GLY A 427 -32.38 17.83 7.15
N ALA A 428 -32.87 17.16 6.11
CA ALA A 428 -33.14 15.73 6.17
C ALA A 428 -31.87 14.91 6.24
N THR A 429 -31.88 13.88 7.08
CA THR A 429 -30.83 12.86 7.14
C THR A 429 -30.83 12.02 5.86
N ARG A 430 -29.65 11.80 5.28
CA ARG A 430 -29.43 10.91 4.14
C ARG A 430 -28.76 9.65 4.63
N THR A 431 -29.41 8.49 4.42
CA THR A 431 -28.90 7.21 4.92
C THR A 431 -28.63 6.24 3.78
N THR A 432 -27.45 5.66 3.78
CA THR A 432 -27.06 4.53 2.91
C THR A 432 -26.95 3.29 3.79
N ASN A 433 -27.52 2.17 3.33
CA ASN A 433 -27.51 0.92 4.08
C ASN A 433 -26.86 -0.21 3.28
N TRP A 434 -26.28 -1.17 4.00
CA TRP A 434 -25.67 -2.38 3.44
C TRP A 434 -26.15 -3.61 4.22
N THR A 435 -26.27 -4.72 3.51
CA THR A 435 -26.39 -6.05 4.11
C THR A 435 -25.28 -6.95 3.60
N TYR A 436 -25.01 -8.01 4.33
CA TYR A 436 -23.89 -8.89 4.04
C TYR A 436 -24.34 -10.35 3.97
N THR A 437 -23.61 -11.15 3.19
CA THR A 437 -23.74 -12.61 3.19
C THR A 437 -23.12 -13.18 4.48
N ALA A 438 -23.38 -14.46 4.75
CA ALA A 438 -22.73 -15.16 5.86
C ALA A 438 -21.20 -15.19 5.76
N ASP A 439 -20.65 -15.09 4.54
CA ASP A 439 -19.21 -15.06 4.26
C ASP A 439 -18.65 -13.62 4.30
N GLY A 440 -19.43 -12.62 4.79
CA GLY A 440 -19.00 -11.23 4.98
C GLY A 440 -18.89 -10.39 3.70
N GLN A 441 -19.46 -10.84 2.58
CA GLN A 441 -19.50 -10.10 1.32
C GLN A 441 -20.76 -9.22 1.27
N VAL A 442 -20.69 -8.05 0.65
CA VAL A 442 -21.85 -7.15 0.50
C VAL A 442 -22.95 -7.85 -0.30
N ALA A 443 -24.12 -8.04 0.29
CA ALA A 443 -25.28 -8.64 -0.37
C ALA A 443 -26.19 -7.58 -1.02
N THR A 444 -26.41 -6.44 -0.32
CA THR A 444 -27.13 -5.30 -0.87
C THR A 444 -26.49 -3.99 -0.47
N SER A 445 -26.66 -2.96 -1.30
CA SER A 445 -26.42 -1.57 -0.94
C SER A 445 -27.61 -0.72 -1.37
N SER A 446 -28.09 0.20 -0.52
CA SER A 446 -29.20 1.10 -0.86
C SER A 446 -28.83 2.55 -0.54
N GLY A 447 -29.11 3.44 -1.49
CA GLY A 447 -28.83 4.87 -1.36
C GLY A 447 -29.87 5.61 -0.50
N PRO A 448 -29.67 6.94 -0.28
CA PRO A 448 -30.46 7.73 0.67
C PRO A 448 -31.84 8.20 0.11
N ARG A 449 -32.12 8.02 -1.17
CA ARG A 449 -33.39 8.44 -1.75
C ARG A 449 -34.52 7.46 -1.40
N SER A 450 -35.67 7.96 -0.97
CA SER A 450 -36.86 7.17 -0.64
C SER A 450 -37.97 7.27 -1.70
N ASP A 451 -37.84 8.18 -2.65
CA ASP A 451 -38.78 8.43 -3.72
C ASP A 451 -38.57 7.56 -4.97
N VAL A 452 -37.46 6.85 -5.03
CA VAL A 452 -37.08 5.91 -6.09
C VAL A 452 -36.41 4.67 -5.49
N ALA A 453 -36.43 3.57 -6.22
CA ALA A 453 -35.65 2.39 -5.87
C ALA A 453 -34.14 2.74 -5.90
N THR A 454 -33.42 2.36 -4.87
CA THR A 454 -31.97 2.64 -4.74
C THR A 454 -31.16 1.40 -4.39
N SER A 455 -31.80 0.25 -4.23
CA SER A 455 -31.14 -0.98 -3.79
C SER A 455 -30.45 -1.69 -4.96
N THR A 456 -29.14 -1.84 -4.86
CA THR A 456 -28.34 -2.73 -5.71
C THR A 456 -28.11 -4.05 -4.97
N THR A 457 -28.35 -5.18 -5.64
CA THR A 457 -28.14 -6.53 -5.08
C THR A 457 -26.92 -7.19 -5.73
N TYR A 458 -26.10 -7.81 -4.91
CA TYR A 458 -24.92 -8.57 -5.33
C TYR A 458 -25.13 -10.05 -5.02
N VAL A 459 -25.05 -10.89 -6.03
CA VAL A 459 -25.25 -12.35 -5.91
C VAL A 459 -23.90 -13.04 -6.12
N TYR A 460 -23.55 -13.97 -5.26
CA TYR A 460 -22.28 -14.69 -5.31
C TYR A 460 -22.51 -16.18 -5.63
N ARG A 461 -21.50 -16.83 -6.22
CA ARG A 461 -21.50 -18.28 -6.43
C ARG A 461 -21.51 -19.00 -5.08
N THR A 462 -22.43 -19.93 -4.89
CA THR A 462 -22.60 -20.68 -3.64
C THR A 462 -21.75 -21.95 -3.56
N ALA A 463 -21.24 -22.41 -4.70
CA ALA A 463 -20.38 -23.60 -4.83
C ALA A 463 -19.31 -23.39 -5.90
N ASP A 464 -18.28 -24.21 -5.88
CA ASP A 464 -17.28 -24.27 -6.96
C ASP A 464 -17.91 -24.87 -8.23
N ASP A 465 -17.40 -24.45 -9.38
CA ASP A 465 -17.69 -25.12 -10.65
C ASP A 465 -17.04 -26.50 -10.69
N THR A 466 -17.73 -27.46 -11.27
CA THR A 466 -17.28 -28.85 -11.45
C THR A 466 -16.52 -29.08 -12.76
N ALA A 467 -16.47 -28.10 -13.67
CA ALA A 467 -15.73 -28.17 -14.91
C ALA A 467 -14.21 -28.23 -14.66
N THR A 468 -13.48 -28.75 -15.64
CA THR A 468 -12.02 -28.81 -15.61
C THR A 468 -11.45 -28.13 -16.86
N PRO A 469 -10.83 -26.94 -16.74
CA PRO A 469 -10.69 -26.12 -15.52
C PRO A 469 -12.02 -25.48 -15.07
N PRO A 470 -12.17 -25.17 -13.77
CA PRO A 470 -13.38 -24.53 -13.26
C PRO A 470 -13.48 -23.09 -13.76
N GLN A 471 -14.70 -22.69 -14.12
CA GLN A 471 -14.99 -21.35 -14.66
C GLN A 471 -15.31 -20.33 -13.55
N TYR A 472 -15.52 -20.77 -12.32
CA TYR A 472 -15.75 -19.93 -11.13
C TYR A 472 -15.48 -20.73 -9.84
N ARG A 473 -15.39 -20.01 -8.74
CA ARG A 473 -15.26 -20.56 -7.39
C ARG A 473 -16.39 -20.05 -6.50
N LYS A 474 -16.67 -20.78 -5.41
CA LYS A 474 -17.52 -20.29 -4.34
C LYS A 474 -17.04 -18.92 -3.88
N GLY A 475 -17.98 -17.96 -3.72
CA GLY A 475 -17.70 -16.59 -3.32
C GLY A 475 -17.34 -15.64 -4.47
N ASP A 476 -17.18 -16.13 -5.71
CA ASP A 476 -17.05 -15.24 -6.87
C ASP A 476 -18.36 -14.50 -7.12
N LEU A 477 -18.29 -13.20 -7.46
CA LEU A 477 -19.46 -12.40 -7.79
C LEU A 477 -20.11 -12.96 -9.07
N TYR A 478 -21.39 -13.28 -8.99
CA TYR A 478 -22.16 -13.85 -10.10
C TYR A 478 -22.99 -12.81 -10.81
N GLN A 479 -23.80 -12.04 -10.05
CA GLN A 479 -24.70 -11.04 -10.63
C GLN A 479 -24.68 -9.76 -9.82
N ILE A 480 -24.88 -8.66 -10.53
CA ILE A 480 -25.19 -7.34 -9.98
C ILE A 480 -26.55 -6.96 -10.54
N VAL A 481 -27.53 -6.73 -9.66
CA VAL A 481 -28.86 -6.27 -10.03
C VAL A 481 -29.00 -4.82 -9.56
N ASP A 482 -29.18 -3.91 -10.50
CA ASP A 482 -29.34 -2.49 -10.22
C ASP A 482 -30.75 -2.18 -9.62
N PRO A 483 -31.00 -0.96 -9.14
CA PRO A 483 -32.30 -0.59 -8.56
C PRO A 483 -33.50 -0.69 -9.51
N LEU A 484 -33.28 -0.74 -10.82
CA LEU A 484 -34.32 -0.89 -11.83
C LEU A 484 -34.58 -2.35 -12.22
N GLY A 485 -33.78 -3.29 -11.65
CA GLY A 485 -33.84 -4.72 -11.95
C GLY A 485 -33.00 -5.15 -13.14
N HIS A 486 -32.20 -4.24 -13.72
CA HIS A 486 -31.24 -4.63 -14.75
C HIS A 486 -30.12 -5.47 -14.16
N THR A 487 -29.86 -6.61 -14.79
CA THR A 487 -28.89 -7.58 -14.30
C THR A 487 -27.64 -7.59 -15.18
N THR A 488 -26.47 -7.39 -14.56
CA THR A 488 -25.19 -7.73 -15.16
C THR A 488 -24.72 -9.06 -14.58
N THR A 489 -24.42 -10.02 -15.43
CA THR A 489 -23.96 -11.37 -15.05
C THR A 489 -22.49 -11.52 -15.37
N ILE A 490 -21.69 -12.02 -14.41
CA ILE A 490 -20.32 -12.47 -14.65
C ILE A 490 -20.38 -13.97 -14.92
N ASN A 491 -20.22 -14.34 -16.17
CA ASN A 491 -20.41 -15.69 -16.65
C ASN A 491 -19.24 -16.60 -16.28
N GLN A 492 -18.02 -16.09 -16.45
CA GLN A 492 -16.80 -16.87 -16.36
C GLN A 492 -15.65 -16.05 -15.73
N TYR A 493 -14.85 -16.74 -14.95
CA TYR A 493 -13.59 -16.28 -14.38
C TYR A 493 -12.45 -17.20 -14.83
N ASP A 494 -11.23 -16.69 -14.83
CA ASP A 494 -10.04 -17.53 -14.90
C ASP A 494 -9.69 -18.15 -13.53
N ALA A 495 -8.66 -18.98 -13.51
CA ALA A 495 -8.21 -19.64 -12.29
C ALA A 495 -7.70 -18.64 -11.22
N SER A 496 -7.21 -17.47 -11.61
CA SER A 496 -6.76 -16.40 -10.71
C SER A 496 -7.90 -15.49 -10.21
N GLY A 497 -9.16 -15.67 -10.71
CA GLY A 497 -10.34 -14.91 -10.29
C GLY A 497 -10.56 -13.62 -11.05
N ARG A 498 -9.98 -13.48 -12.27
CA ARG A 498 -10.27 -12.36 -13.15
C ARG A 498 -11.46 -12.70 -14.05
N PRO A 499 -12.44 -11.78 -14.26
CA PRO A 499 -13.55 -12.02 -15.17
C PRO A 499 -13.05 -12.28 -16.60
N LEU A 500 -13.52 -13.36 -17.22
CA LEU A 500 -13.29 -13.66 -18.64
C LEU A 500 -14.48 -13.28 -19.49
N GLN A 501 -15.68 -13.28 -18.93
CA GLN A 501 -16.88 -12.94 -19.67
C GLN A 501 -17.96 -12.33 -18.77
N THR A 502 -18.58 -11.26 -19.23
CA THR A 502 -19.76 -10.64 -18.60
C THR A 502 -20.88 -10.46 -19.62
N THR A 503 -22.12 -10.46 -19.14
CA THR A 503 -23.32 -10.16 -19.95
C THR A 503 -24.11 -9.05 -19.26
N ASP A 504 -24.40 -7.97 -19.98
CA ASP A 504 -25.22 -6.87 -19.46
C ASP A 504 -26.74 -7.17 -19.60
N ALA A 505 -27.58 -6.27 -19.08
CA ALA A 505 -29.04 -6.40 -19.11
C ALA A 505 -29.65 -6.40 -20.54
N ASN A 506 -28.93 -5.87 -21.52
CA ASN A 506 -29.32 -5.86 -22.93
C ASN A 506 -28.87 -7.12 -23.69
N GLY A 507 -28.22 -8.05 -23.00
CA GLY A 507 -27.65 -9.25 -23.60
C GLY A 507 -26.34 -9.02 -24.34
N THR A 508 -25.68 -7.86 -24.15
CA THR A 508 -24.34 -7.61 -24.69
C THR A 508 -23.32 -8.42 -23.90
N VAL A 509 -22.55 -9.21 -24.62
CA VAL A 509 -21.48 -10.01 -24.05
C VAL A 509 -20.16 -9.27 -24.18
N THR A 510 -19.43 -9.09 -23.07
CA THR A 510 -18.05 -8.60 -23.07
C THR A 510 -17.11 -9.71 -22.65
N ALA A 511 -16.17 -10.07 -23.52
CA ALA A 511 -15.13 -11.05 -23.24
C ALA A 511 -13.76 -10.37 -23.06
N PHE A 512 -12.94 -10.92 -22.15
CA PHE A 512 -11.64 -10.40 -21.79
C PHE A 512 -10.56 -11.47 -21.96
N THR A 513 -9.37 -11.07 -22.40
CA THR A 513 -8.18 -11.93 -22.36
C THR A 513 -7.06 -11.25 -21.61
N TYR A 514 -6.22 -12.03 -20.94
CA TYR A 514 -5.11 -11.51 -20.12
C TYR A 514 -3.80 -12.18 -20.51
N SER A 515 -2.70 -11.44 -20.35
CA SER A 515 -1.35 -12.00 -20.46
C SER A 515 -1.01 -12.85 -19.21
N ASN A 516 0.08 -13.59 -19.28
CA ASN A 516 0.63 -14.31 -18.13
C ASN A 516 1.03 -13.39 -16.96
N ARG A 517 1.20 -12.09 -17.22
CA ARG A 517 1.45 -11.04 -16.21
C ARG A 517 0.18 -10.32 -15.74
N SER A 518 -0.98 -10.92 -15.98
CA SER A 518 -2.30 -10.38 -15.59
C SER A 518 -2.72 -9.07 -16.30
N TRP A 519 -2.04 -8.66 -17.37
CA TRP A 519 -2.43 -7.48 -18.14
C TRP A 519 -3.54 -7.80 -19.14
N LEU A 520 -4.52 -6.91 -19.26
CA LEU A 520 -5.61 -7.04 -20.22
C LEU A 520 -5.05 -6.95 -21.66
N THR A 521 -5.15 -8.02 -22.45
CA THR A 521 -4.64 -8.07 -23.83
C THR A 521 -5.72 -7.82 -24.87
N SER A 522 -6.98 -8.16 -24.56
CA SER A 522 -8.10 -7.79 -25.43
C SER A 522 -9.41 -7.66 -24.65
N GLN A 523 -10.31 -6.85 -25.23
CA GLN A 523 -11.71 -6.74 -24.83
C GLN A 523 -12.55 -6.87 -26.11
N THR A 524 -13.48 -7.84 -26.14
CA THR A 524 -14.43 -8.03 -27.23
C THR A 524 -15.84 -7.75 -26.74
N ILE A 525 -16.51 -6.77 -27.34
CA ILE A 525 -17.90 -6.42 -27.05
C ILE A 525 -18.77 -6.96 -28.17
N THR A 526 -19.68 -7.89 -27.85
CA THR A 526 -20.60 -8.52 -28.79
C THR A 526 -22.03 -8.14 -28.40
N PRO A 527 -22.72 -7.28 -29.15
CA PRO A 527 -24.13 -7.00 -28.94
C PRO A 527 -24.99 -8.27 -29.07
N ALA A 528 -26.17 -8.28 -28.44
CA ALA A 528 -27.13 -9.41 -28.52
C ALA A 528 -27.48 -9.79 -29.97
N SER A 529 -27.47 -8.81 -30.88
CA SER A 529 -27.59 -9.00 -32.31
C SER A 529 -26.47 -8.23 -33.02
N GLY A 530 -25.44 -8.95 -33.50
CA GLY A 530 -24.32 -8.31 -34.18
C GLY A 530 -23.01 -9.11 -34.07
N THR A 531 -21.95 -8.58 -34.65
CA THR A 531 -20.61 -9.16 -34.57
C THR A 531 -19.81 -8.54 -33.46
N GLY A 532 -18.94 -9.34 -32.83
CA GLY A 532 -18.03 -8.87 -31.79
C GLY A 532 -17.06 -7.82 -32.32
N GLN A 533 -16.84 -6.79 -31.51
CA GLN A 533 -15.88 -5.72 -31.76
C GLN A 533 -14.75 -5.81 -30.76
N THR A 534 -13.53 -6.06 -31.24
CA THR A 534 -12.36 -6.33 -30.39
C THR A 534 -11.43 -5.13 -30.35
N THR A 535 -11.13 -4.66 -29.15
CA THR A 535 -10.02 -3.76 -28.87
C THR A 535 -8.86 -4.58 -28.30
N ASN A 536 -7.64 -4.40 -28.86
CA ASN A 536 -6.43 -5.08 -28.39
C ASN A 536 -5.47 -4.09 -27.73
N TYR A 537 -4.76 -4.55 -26.72
CA TYR A 537 -3.81 -3.78 -25.90
C TYR A 537 -2.42 -4.42 -25.97
N GLY A 538 -1.41 -3.63 -26.35
CA GLY A 538 -0.01 -4.03 -26.41
C GLY A 538 0.80 -3.34 -25.36
N TYR A 539 1.74 -4.07 -24.74
CA TYR A 539 2.58 -3.59 -23.65
C TYR A 539 4.06 -3.82 -23.97
N ASP A 540 4.92 -3.00 -23.38
CA ASP A 540 6.35 -3.31 -23.34
C ASP A 540 6.68 -4.30 -22.19
N ALA A 541 7.97 -4.65 -22.04
CA ALA A 541 8.39 -5.62 -21.06
C ALA A 541 8.24 -5.15 -19.59
N VAL A 542 8.14 -3.85 -19.33
CA VAL A 542 7.89 -3.32 -17.98
C VAL A 542 6.41 -3.15 -17.65
N GLY A 543 5.51 -3.36 -18.66
CA GLY A 543 4.05 -3.27 -18.47
C GLY A 543 3.44 -1.94 -18.85
N GLN A 544 4.17 -1.09 -19.56
CA GLN A 544 3.62 0.15 -20.10
C GLN A 544 2.80 -0.12 -21.34
N LEU A 545 1.59 0.46 -21.41
CA LEU A 545 0.72 0.34 -22.59
C LEU A 545 1.37 1.07 -23.76
N THR A 546 1.82 0.32 -24.78
CA THR A 546 2.48 0.88 -25.95
C THR A 546 1.57 1.04 -27.16
N LYS A 547 0.48 0.25 -27.21
CA LYS A 547 -0.44 0.28 -28.36
C LYS A 547 -1.85 -0.14 -27.96
N VAL A 548 -2.84 0.60 -28.48
CA VAL A 548 -4.25 0.20 -28.52
C VAL A 548 -4.64 0.04 -29.99
N THR A 549 -5.25 -1.09 -30.34
CA THR A 549 -5.83 -1.32 -31.67
C THR A 549 -7.34 -1.40 -31.53
N LEU A 550 -8.05 -0.51 -32.19
CA LEU A 550 -9.51 -0.42 -32.18
C LEU A 550 -10.15 -1.46 -33.14
N PRO A 551 -11.47 -1.73 -33.04
CA PRO A 551 -12.14 -2.73 -33.90
C PRO A 551 -12.08 -2.45 -35.39
N ASP A 552 -11.96 -1.20 -35.81
CA ASP A 552 -11.81 -0.77 -37.21
C ASP A 552 -10.38 -0.91 -37.75
N GLY A 553 -9.44 -1.40 -36.89
CA GLY A 553 -8.02 -1.53 -37.21
C GLY A 553 -7.20 -0.25 -36.97
N SER A 554 -7.83 0.87 -36.65
CA SER A 554 -7.10 2.08 -36.25
C SER A 554 -6.31 1.86 -34.98
N THR A 555 -5.18 2.58 -34.81
CA THR A 555 -4.31 2.39 -33.66
C THR A 555 -3.94 3.70 -33.00
N VAL A 556 -3.71 3.62 -31.66
CA VAL A 556 -3.02 4.66 -30.88
C VAL A 556 -1.79 4.03 -30.25
N SER A 557 -0.63 4.63 -30.48
CA SER A 557 0.66 4.20 -29.90
C SER A 557 1.16 5.22 -28.87
N PHE A 558 1.85 4.73 -27.83
CA PHE A 558 2.36 5.55 -26.74
C PHE A 558 3.88 5.37 -26.63
N THR A 559 4.58 6.44 -26.28
CA THR A 559 6.03 6.44 -26.06
C THR A 559 6.38 6.87 -24.66
N TYR A 560 7.51 6.33 -24.15
CA TYR A 560 7.98 6.54 -22.77
C TYR A 560 9.47 6.80 -22.76
N ASP A 561 9.95 7.49 -21.73
CA ASP A 561 11.39 7.62 -21.47
C ASP A 561 11.91 6.48 -20.59
N GLY A 562 13.23 6.45 -20.34
CA GLY A 562 13.85 5.41 -19.51
C GLY A 562 13.47 5.47 -18.02
N ALA A 563 12.81 6.53 -17.57
CA ALA A 563 12.23 6.66 -16.24
C ALA A 563 10.72 6.28 -16.22
N HIS A 564 10.24 5.63 -17.28
CA HIS A 564 8.86 5.15 -17.47
C HIS A 564 7.81 6.27 -17.54
N ARG A 565 8.19 7.51 -17.87
CA ARG A 565 7.26 8.62 -18.00
C ARG A 565 6.79 8.74 -19.46
N MET A 566 5.49 8.91 -19.67
CA MET A 566 4.92 9.07 -21.01
C MET A 566 5.44 10.36 -21.67
N THR A 567 6.02 10.21 -22.85
CA THR A 567 6.59 11.31 -23.66
C THR A 567 5.77 11.66 -24.89
N GLY A 568 4.81 10.82 -25.27
CA GLY A 568 3.92 11.12 -26.40
C GLY A 568 2.94 10.03 -26.73
N ALA A 569 2.06 10.35 -27.69
CA ALA A 569 1.15 9.41 -28.31
C ALA A 569 0.98 9.77 -29.81
N ALA A 570 0.66 8.77 -30.64
CA ALA A 570 0.36 8.97 -32.05
C ALA A 570 -0.75 8.02 -32.51
N ASP A 571 -1.64 8.48 -33.39
CA ASP A 571 -2.66 7.65 -34.01
C ASP A 571 -2.19 7.08 -35.36
N SER A 572 -2.96 6.13 -35.90
CA SER A 572 -2.69 5.53 -37.22
C SER A 572 -2.93 6.48 -38.39
N GLN A 573 -3.50 7.66 -38.17
CA GLN A 573 -3.71 8.69 -39.18
C GLN A 573 -2.54 9.67 -39.28
N GLY A 574 -1.54 9.55 -38.36
CA GLY A 574 -0.36 10.39 -38.31
C GLY A 574 -0.47 11.62 -37.41
N ASN A 575 -1.61 11.82 -36.72
CA ASN A 575 -1.68 12.83 -35.68
C ASN A 575 -0.83 12.40 -34.48
N SER A 576 -0.17 13.35 -33.84
CA SER A 576 0.68 13.06 -32.70
C SER A 576 0.59 14.13 -31.62
N ILE A 577 0.89 13.71 -30.39
CA ILE A 577 1.08 14.59 -29.25
C ILE A 577 2.40 14.24 -28.59
N SER A 578 3.21 15.26 -28.28
CA SER A 578 4.47 15.10 -27.56
C SER A 578 4.47 15.91 -26.27
N TYR A 579 5.11 15.37 -25.24
CA TYR A 579 5.23 15.99 -23.91
C TYR A 579 6.69 16.28 -23.60
N THR A 580 6.97 17.53 -23.17
CA THR A 580 8.23 17.88 -22.52
C THR A 580 7.99 17.83 -21.01
N LEU A 581 8.86 17.11 -20.31
CA LEU A 581 8.76 16.91 -18.87
C LEU A 581 9.95 17.60 -18.19
N ASP A 582 9.72 18.20 -17.01
CA ASP A 582 10.80 18.67 -16.16
C ASP A 582 11.41 17.50 -15.34
N ALA A 583 12.40 17.81 -14.49
CA ALA A 583 13.06 16.84 -13.65
C ALA A 583 12.13 16.16 -12.63
N MET A 584 11.03 16.81 -12.23
CA MET A 584 9.99 16.29 -11.33
C MET A 584 8.89 15.50 -12.06
N GLY A 585 8.94 15.41 -13.40
CA GLY A 585 7.92 14.72 -14.20
C GLY A 585 6.72 15.59 -14.59
N ASN A 586 6.72 16.88 -14.29
CA ASN A 586 5.63 17.77 -14.70
C ASN A 586 5.66 18.00 -16.22
N ARG A 587 4.50 17.98 -16.86
CA ARG A 587 4.36 18.33 -18.27
C ARG A 587 4.48 19.85 -18.44
N THR A 588 5.68 20.31 -18.80
CA THR A 588 5.96 21.75 -19.03
C THR A 588 5.51 22.18 -20.41
N GLN A 589 5.53 21.27 -21.41
CA GLN A 589 5.01 21.52 -22.75
C GLN A 589 4.25 20.32 -23.30
N GLU A 590 3.21 20.60 -24.05
CA GLU A 590 2.42 19.66 -24.81
C GLU A 590 2.24 20.22 -26.22
N GLN A 591 2.60 19.46 -27.25
CA GLN A 591 2.46 19.85 -28.65
C GLN A 591 1.65 18.80 -29.38
N ALA A 592 0.50 19.20 -29.93
CA ALA A 592 -0.28 18.38 -30.86
C ALA A 592 0.05 18.79 -32.31
N LYS A 593 0.31 17.80 -33.18
CA LYS A 593 0.65 17.97 -34.56
C LYS A 593 -0.31 17.18 -35.46
N ASP A 594 -0.59 17.74 -36.65
CA ASP A 594 -1.34 17.07 -37.68
C ASP A 594 -0.50 15.97 -38.38
N PRO A 595 -1.07 15.19 -39.33
CA PRO A 595 -0.34 14.15 -40.06
C PRO A 595 0.84 14.66 -40.90
N ASN A 596 0.87 15.94 -41.23
CA ASN A 596 1.97 16.56 -41.96
C ASN A 596 3.08 17.09 -41.05
N GLY A 597 2.92 16.92 -39.74
CA GLY A 597 3.85 17.40 -38.72
C GLY A 597 3.65 18.88 -38.34
N ASN A 598 2.63 19.57 -38.86
CA ASN A 598 2.35 20.96 -38.51
C ASN A 598 1.79 21.03 -37.08
N LEU A 599 2.21 22.06 -36.33
CA LEU A 599 1.74 22.31 -34.99
C LEU A 599 0.29 22.81 -35.00
N ALA A 600 -0.64 21.99 -34.53
CA ALA A 600 -2.06 22.32 -34.40
C ALA A 600 -2.37 23.02 -33.07
N ARG A 601 -1.72 22.62 -31.98
CA ARG A 601 -1.93 23.18 -30.66
C ARG A 601 -0.68 23.05 -29.81
N GLN A 602 -0.39 24.08 -29.00
CA GLN A 602 0.64 24.02 -27.98
C GLN A 602 0.07 24.48 -26.63
N VAL A 603 0.42 23.76 -25.56
CA VAL A 603 0.17 24.18 -24.19
C VAL A 603 1.50 24.21 -23.45
N THR A 604 1.81 25.32 -22.78
CA THR A 604 2.96 25.42 -21.89
C THR A 604 2.48 25.65 -20.47
N ARG A 605 3.19 25.03 -19.50
CA ARG A 605 2.88 25.16 -18.07
C ARG A 605 4.14 25.52 -17.30
N VAL A 606 3.97 26.43 -16.35
CA VAL A 606 4.99 26.79 -15.38
C VAL A 606 4.50 26.33 -14.01
N PHE A 607 5.37 25.68 -13.25
CA PHE A 607 5.07 25.16 -11.93
C PHE A 607 5.81 25.96 -10.85
N ASP A 608 5.22 26.07 -9.68
CA ASP A 608 5.87 26.64 -8.51
C ASP A 608 6.76 25.57 -7.81
N SER A 609 7.46 25.99 -6.77
CA SER A 609 8.34 25.11 -5.98
C SER A 609 7.60 24.02 -5.19
N MET A 610 6.28 23.98 -5.23
CA MET A 610 5.42 22.94 -4.62
C MET A 610 4.75 22.05 -5.68
N ASN A 611 5.23 22.08 -6.92
CA ASN A 611 4.65 21.34 -8.04
C ASN A 611 3.20 21.74 -8.42
N ARG A 612 2.76 22.93 -8.04
CA ARG A 612 1.44 23.44 -8.42
C ARG A 612 1.55 24.29 -9.69
N PRO A 613 0.61 24.15 -10.63
CA PRO A 613 0.65 24.97 -11.84
C PRO A 613 0.45 26.46 -11.50
N LEU A 614 1.43 27.29 -11.85
CA LEU A 614 1.45 28.73 -11.66
C LEU A 614 0.84 29.45 -12.85
N LYS A 615 1.13 28.95 -14.06
CA LYS A 615 0.66 29.54 -15.32
C LYS A 615 0.44 28.44 -16.36
N VAL A 616 -0.66 28.54 -17.04
CA VAL A 616 -0.96 27.73 -18.22
C VAL A 616 -1.19 28.68 -19.40
N THR A 617 -0.45 28.46 -20.49
CA THR A 617 -0.61 29.23 -21.73
C THR A 617 -0.96 28.23 -22.83
N ALA A 618 -2.09 28.41 -23.49
CA ALA A 618 -2.49 27.67 -24.65
C ALA A 618 -2.43 28.58 -25.89
N GLY A 619 -1.89 28.07 -26.98
CA GLY A 619 -1.83 28.72 -28.27
C GLY A 619 -2.06 27.74 -29.42
N THR A 620 -2.65 28.24 -30.48
CA THR A 620 -2.67 27.59 -31.80
C THR A 620 -1.84 28.44 -32.71
N THR A 621 -1.02 27.82 -33.55
CA THR A 621 -0.47 28.54 -34.74
C THR A 621 -1.59 28.68 -35.75
N GLN A 622 -1.91 29.91 -36.15
CA GLN A 622 -2.69 30.18 -37.36
C GLN A 622 -1.81 29.90 -38.60
#